data_3cb05210592600862ef420a0246bd48f
#
_entry.id   3cb05210592600862ef420a0246bd48f
#
_cell.length_a   1.000
_cell.length_b   1.000
_cell.length_c   1.000
_cell.angle_alpha   90.00
_cell.angle_beta   90.00
_cell.angle_gamma   90.00
#
_symmetry.space_group_name_H-M   'P 1'
#
loop_
_entity.id
_entity.type
_entity.pdbx_description
1 polymer ?
#
loop_
_entity_poly.entity_id
_entity_poly.type
_entity_poly.pdbx_seq_one_letter_code
_entity_poly.pdbx_strand_id
1 'polypeptide(L)'
;MVFRPRSPRAVPPGESSASEPEVPSASREDAAEFQALIARCAPALEERARILCRGRNPSDAKDLLQETYERAFRAFHTYDRSAPPMAWLASILVRRFLDWCRHDRRHPQEEFTDAMGDTLAEAEAAPETWARYTLEDVWQAVEQLPPELREVVRMKDMERQSYAEIGRRLGIPSMTVGTRLFRARKKLKELLLAREGTAGGPA
;
A
#
# COMPACT_ATOMS: atom_id res chain seq x y z
N MET A 1 67.11 10.13 20.68
CA MET A 1 66.13 10.94 19.85
C MET A 1 64.73 10.52 20.32
N VAL A 2 64.12 11.32 21.22
CA VAL A 2 62.95 10.94 21.97
C VAL A 2 61.74 11.57 21.27
N PHE A 3 60.84 10.73 20.78
CA PHE A 3 59.65 11.14 20.08
C PHE A 3 58.56 11.50 21.12
N ARG A 4 58.21 12.78 21.19
CA ARG A 4 57.06 13.26 22.01
C ARG A 4 55.76 13.19 21.19
N PRO A 5 54.71 12.54 21.72
CA PRO A 5 53.40 12.59 21.09
C PRO A 5 52.75 13.97 21.31
N ARG A 6 52.18 14.52 20.24
CA ARG A 6 51.37 15.76 20.26
C ARG A 6 50.00 15.46 20.87
N SER A 7 49.58 16.29 21.81
CA SER A 7 48.26 16.31 22.41
C SER A 7 47.18 16.62 21.34
N PRO A 8 45.99 15.98 21.38
CA PRO A 8 44.88 16.33 20.51
C PRO A 8 44.25 17.66 20.93
N ARG A 9 44.08 18.49 19.94
CA ARG A 9 43.44 19.81 20.04
C ARG A 9 41.96 19.65 20.39
N ALA A 10 41.49 20.29 21.45
CA ALA A 10 40.07 20.35 21.84
C ALA A 10 39.23 20.96 20.73
N VAL A 11 38.18 20.24 20.32
CA VAL A 11 37.11 20.73 19.44
C VAL A 11 36.08 21.43 20.30
N PRO A 12 35.65 22.65 19.98
CA PRO A 12 34.62 23.33 20.74
C PRO A 12 33.26 22.63 20.53
N PRO A 13 32.36 22.63 21.52
CA PRO A 13 31.01 22.09 21.36
C PRO A 13 30.25 23.00 20.41
N GLY A 14 30.13 22.57 19.17
CA GLY A 14 29.24 23.12 18.17
C GLY A 14 27.82 22.72 18.50
N GLU A 15 26.97 23.68 18.76
CA GLU A 15 25.53 23.57 18.86
C GLU A 15 24.97 22.98 17.53
N SER A 16 24.66 21.70 17.56
CA SER A 16 23.83 21.08 16.52
C SER A 16 22.43 20.87 17.08
N SER A 17 21.69 21.95 17.16
CA SER A 17 20.24 21.91 17.27
C SER A 17 19.68 21.56 15.90
N ALA A 18 19.85 20.31 15.50
CA ALA A 18 19.02 19.72 14.48
C ALA A 18 17.66 19.47 15.13
N SER A 19 16.72 20.37 14.89
CA SER A 19 15.31 20.19 15.21
C SER A 19 14.85 18.90 14.54
N GLU A 20 14.73 17.82 15.32
CA GLU A 20 13.95 16.68 14.91
C GLU A 20 12.56 17.18 14.53
N PRO A 21 11.97 16.73 13.39
CA PRO A 21 10.62 17.12 13.06
C PRO A 21 9.70 16.68 14.21
N GLU A 22 9.13 17.64 14.93
CA GLU A 22 8.10 17.39 15.93
C GLU A 22 6.99 16.58 15.25
N VAL A 23 6.91 15.29 15.56
CA VAL A 23 5.75 14.47 15.24
C VAL A 23 4.61 15.05 16.06
N PRO A 24 3.54 15.60 15.44
CA PRO A 24 2.43 16.18 16.18
C PRO A 24 1.92 15.13 17.17
N SER A 25 1.98 15.43 18.46
CA SER A 25 1.48 14.55 19.51
C SER A 25 -0.02 14.38 19.28
N ALA A 26 -0.44 13.18 18.87
CA ALA A 26 -1.86 12.86 18.74
C ALA A 26 -2.57 13.24 20.04
N SER A 27 -3.66 13.99 19.92
CA SER A 27 -4.44 14.35 21.10
C SER A 27 -4.97 13.08 21.79
N ARG A 28 -5.32 13.17 23.08
CA ARG A 28 -5.94 12.01 23.77
C ARG A 28 -7.24 11.56 23.08
N GLU A 29 -7.93 12.49 22.43
CA GLU A 29 -9.13 12.22 21.65
C GLU A 29 -8.81 11.45 20.37
N ASP A 30 -7.76 11.85 19.62
CA ASP A 30 -7.30 11.12 18.43
C ASP A 30 -6.86 9.69 18.76
N ALA A 31 -6.21 9.48 19.91
CA ALA A 31 -5.80 8.16 20.36
C ALA A 31 -7.01 7.26 20.67
N ALA A 32 -8.04 7.80 21.35
CA ALA A 32 -9.25 7.06 21.64
C ALA A 32 -10.05 6.74 20.38
N GLU A 33 -10.19 7.70 19.46
CA GLU A 33 -10.85 7.50 18.17
C GLU A 33 -10.12 6.43 17.34
N PHE A 34 -8.80 6.49 17.29
CA PHE A 34 -7.98 5.51 16.59
C PHE A 34 -8.14 4.11 17.18
N GLN A 35 -8.11 3.97 18.51
CA GLN A 35 -8.33 2.67 19.16
C GLN A 35 -9.71 2.08 18.84
N ALA A 36 -10.75 2.88 18.85
CA ALA A 36 -12.10 2.44 18.49
C ALA A 36 -12.19 2.00 17.02
N LEU A 37 -11.49 2.71 16.13
CA LEU A 37 -11.41 2.38 14.72
C LEU A 37 -10.69 1.03 14.52
N ILE A 38 -9.52 0.85 15.17
CA ILE A 38 -8.77 -0.41 15.10
C ILE A 38 -9.60 -1.57 15.64
N ALA A 39 -10.25 -1.43 16.79
CA ALA A 39 -11.06 -2.50 17.38
C ALA A 39 -12.14 -3.03 16.42
N ARG A 40 -12.75 -2.16 15.63
CA ARG A 40 -13.76 -2.55 14.62
C ARG A 40 -13.15 -3.25 13.42
N CYS A 41 -11.94 -2.88 13.02
CA CYS A 41 -11.31 -3.35 11.78
C CYS A 41 -10.36 -4.53 12.01
N ALA A 42 -9.88 -4.76 13.23
CA ALA A 42 -8.85 -5.73 13.55
C ALA A 42 -9.14 -7.16 13.04
N PRO A 43 -10.32 -7.76 13.25
CA PRO A 43 -10.55 -9.14 12.79
C PRO A 43 -10.38 -9.31 11.28
N ALA A 44 -10.91 -8.37 10.49
CA ALA A 44 -10.80 -8.42 9.04
C ALA A 44 -9.38 -8.10 8.56
N LEU A 45 -8.68 -7.20 9.26
CA LEU A 45 -7.29 -6.85 8.92
C LEU A 45 -6.32 -7.98 9.26
N GLU A 46 -6.56 -8.70 10.35
CA GLU A 46 -5.80 -9.90 10.74
C GLU A 46 -5.94 -11.03 9.72
N GLU A 47 -7.17 -11.25 9.22
CA GLU A 47 -7.38 -12.24 8.18
C GLU A 47 -6.63 -11.89 6.89
N ARG A 48 -6.66 -10.62 6.49
CA ARG A 48 -5.89 -10.14 5.33
C ARG A 48 -4.39 -10.30 5.52
N ALA A 49 -3.86 -9.99 6.70
CA ALA A 49 -2.45 -10.19 7.00
C ALA A 49 -2.05 -11.66 6.93
N ARG A 50 -2.90 -12.57 7.44
CA ARG A 50 -2.67 -14.02 7.33
C ARG A 50 -2.65 -14.50 5.88
N ILE A 51 -3.57 -14.00 5.06
CA ILE A 51 -3.61 -14.34 3.62
C ILE A 51 -2.35 -13.85 2.92
N LEU A 52 -1.93 -12.60 3.18
CA LEU A 52 -0.74 -12.01 2.56
C LEU A 52 0.55 -12.71 3.00
N CYS A 53 0.63 -13.16 4.25
CA CYS A 53 1.80 -13.85 4.80
C CYS A 53 1.70 -15.37 4.68
N ARG A 54 0.78 -15.91 3.86
CA ARG A 54 0.66 -17.36 3.64
C ARG A 54 1.96 -17.90 3.04
N GLY A 55 2.49 -18.97 3.66
CA GLY A 55 3.76 -19.58 3.23
C GLY A 55 5.02 -18.94 3.85
N ARG A 56 4.87 -17.87 4.60
CA ARG A 56 5.95 -17.20 5.34
C ARG A 56 6.01 -17.67 6.81
N ASN A 57 6.89 -17.04 7.61
CA ASN A 57 6.96 -17.35 9.03
C ASN A 57 5.62 -17.01 9.72
N PRO A 58 5.11 -17.86 10.63
CA PRO A 58 3.86 -17.59 11.36
C PRO A 58 3.83 -16.26 12.13
N SER A 59 4.99 -15.71 12.51
CA SER A 59 5.08 -14.39 13.16
C SER A 59 4.88 -13.22 12.20
N ASP A 60 5.19 -13.39 10.90
CA ASP A 60 5.21 -12.31 9.91
C ASP A 60 3.87 -11.57 9.81
N ALA A 61 2.74 -12.29 9.94
CA ALA A 61 1.43 -11.66 9.92
C ALA A 61 1.21 -10.71 11.10
N LYS A 62 1.73 -11.06 12.29
CA LYS A 62 1.64 -10.21 13.49
C LYS A 62 2.55 -8.99 13.36
N ASP A 63 3.75 -9.19 12.86
CA ASP A 63 4.73 -8.12 12.66
C ASP A 63 4.24 -7.13 11.59
N LEU A 64 3.66 -7.64 10.50
CA LEU A 64 3.02 -6.82 9.47
C LEU A 64 1.85 -5.97 10.04
N LEU A 65 1.03 -6.56 10.91
CA LEU A 65 -0.07 -5.85 11.56
C LEU A 65 0.45 -4.76 12.51
N GLN A 66 1.44 -5.08 13.34
CA GLN A 66 2.01 -4.12 14.26
C GLN A 66 2.57 -2.91 13.50
N GLU A 67 3.38 -3.12 12.47
CA GLU A 67 3.92 -2.04 11.65
C GLU A 67 2.81 -1.25 10.92
N THR A 68 1.73 -1.93 10.52
CA THR A 68 0.56 -1.29 9.92
C THR A 68 -0.12 -0.36 10.91
N TYR A 69 -0.34 -0.80 12.15
CA TYR A 69 -0.96 0.02 13.20
C TYR A 69 -0.11 1.22 13.59
N GLU A 70 1.21 1.04 13.71
CA GLU A 70 2.13 2.13 13.99
C GLU A 70 2.11 3.21 12.88
N ARG A 71 2.13 2.78 11.61
CA ARG A 71 2.04 3.71 10.47
C ARG A 71 0.69 4.38 10.38
N ALA A 72 -0.38 3.63 10.61
CA ALA A 72 -1.72 4.17 10.63
C ALA A 72 -1.89 5.21 11.73
N PHE A 73 -1.39 4.96 12.93
CA PHE A 73 -1.43 5.92 14.03
C PHE A 73 -0.70 7.23 13.71
N ARG A 74 0.52 7.13 13.14
CA ARG A 74 1.29 8.31 12.71
C ARG A 74 0.58 9.11 11.62
N ALA A 75 -0.15 8.43 10.73
CA ALA A 75 -0.86 9.04 9.62
C ALA A 75 -2.33 9.36 9.94
N PHE A 76 -2.79 9.16 11.19
CA PHE A 76 -4.20 9.28 11.53
C PHE A 76 -4.76 10.69 11.33
N HIS A 77 -3.93 11.70 11.52
CA HIS A 77 -4.28 13.11 11.23
C HIS A 77 -4.60 13.38 9.75
N THR A 78 -4.14 12.49 8.84
CA THR A 78 -4.41 12.60 7.39
C THR A 78 -5.59 11.72 6.95
N TYR A 79 -6.16 10.93 7.86
CA TYR A 79 -7.27 10.05 7.53
C TYR A 79 -8.55 10.84 7.27
N ASP A 80 -9.09 10.68 6.07
CA ASP A 80 -10.40 11.23 5.71
C ASP A 80 -11.51 10.39 6.38
N ARG A 81 -12.18 10.98 7.35
CA ARG A 81 -13.23 10.33 8.15
C ARG A 81 -14.49 9.98 7.33
N SER A 82 -14.63 10.52 6.13
CA SER A 82 -15.69 10.13 5.18
C SER A 82 -15.36 8.83 4.44
N ALA A 83 -14.08 8.44 4.40
CA ALA A 83 -13.64 7.22 3.75
C ALA A 83 -13.83 5.98 4.65
N PRO A 84 -14.13 4.79 4.08
CA PRO A 84 -14.21 3.56 4.83
C PRO A 84 -12.90 3.24 5.55
N PRO A 85 -12.90 3.12 6.91
CA PRO A 85 -11.67 2.92 7.68
C PRO A 85 -10.93 1.64 7.28
N MET A 86 -11.67 0.59 6.93
CA MET A 86 -11.07 -0.67 6.50
C MET A 86 -10.27 -0.53 5.22
N ALA A 87 -10.75 0.23 4.24
CA ALA A 87 -10.05 0.46 2.99
C ALA A 87 -8.74 1.25 3.23
N TRP A 88 -8.78 2.26 4.09
CA TRP A 88 -7.61 3.03 4.46
C TRP A 88 -6.54 2.17 5.17
N LEU A 89 -6.92 1.39 6.20
CA LEU A 89 -6.02 0.47 6.90
C LEU A 89 -5.46 -0.62 5.98
N ALA A 90 -6.29 -1.21 5.14
CA ALA A 90 -5.87 -2.22 4.18
C ALA A 90 -4.85 -1.65 3.17
N SER A 91 -4.99 -0.40 2.74
CA SER A 91 -4.01 0.23 1.86
C SER A 91 -2.63 0.37 2.51
N ILE A 92 -2.58 0.66 3.80
CA ILE A 92 -1.33 0.74 4.58
C ILE A 92 -0.72 -0.65 4.73
N LEU A 93 -1.52 -1.65 5.09
CA LEU A 93 -1.11 -3.06 5.22
C LEU A 93 -0.46 -3.57 3.94
N VAL A 94 -1.15 -3.38 2.82
CA VAL A 94 -0.68 -3.82 1.51
C VAL A 94 0.62 -3.13 1.11
N ARG A 95 0.72 -1.83 1.27
CA ARG A 95 1.96 -1.09 0.97
C ARG A 95 3.13 -1.65 1.78
N ARG A 96 2.91 -1.91 3.06
CA ARG A 96 3.93 -2.47 3.94
C ARG A 96 4.35 -3.86 3.51
N PHE A 97 3.39 -4.73 3.19
CA PHE A 97 3.66 -6.05 2.66
C PHE A 97 4.49 -6.01 1.36
N LEU A 98 4.13 -5.13 0.43
CA LEU A 98 4.88 -4.95 -0.82
C LEU A 98 6.30 -4.42 -0.57
N ASP A 99 6.50 -3.56 0.43
CA ASP A 99 7.83 -3.11 0.84
C ASP A 99 8.67 -4.28 1.38
N TRP A 100 8.08 -5.14 2.22
CA TRP A 100 8.75 -6.36 2.68
C TRP A 100 9.17 -7.27 1.53
N CYS A 101 8.25 -7.53 0.60
CA CYS A 101 8.54 -8.35 -0.57
C CYS A 101 9.68 -7.78 -1.44
N ARG A 102 9.84 -6.46 -1.50
CA ARG A 102 10.98 -5.83 -2.21
C ARG A 102 12.30 -5.99 -1.49
N HIS A 103 12.30 -6.00 -0.16
CA HIS A 103 13.51 -6.09 0.67
C HIS A 103 13.91 -7.52 0.95
N ASP A 104 12.96 -8.43 0.97
CA ASP A 104 13.19 -9.85 1.26
C ASP A 104 13.66 -10.61 0.03
N ARG A 105 14.97 -10.53 -0.25
CA ARG A 105 15.59 -11.30 -1.33
C ARG A 105 15.67 -12.81 -1.08
N ARG A 106 15.27 -13.29 0.13
CA ARG A 106 15.35 -14.70 0.52
C ARG A 106 14.19 -15.53 0.01
N HIS A 107 13.10 -14.91 -0.42
CA HIS A 107 11.89 -15.57 -0.93
C HIS A 107 11.48 -15.07 -2.32
N PRO A 108 12.35 -15.21 -3.35
CA PRO A 108 12.02 -14.73 -4.70
C PRO A 108 10.93 -15.52 -5.41
N GLN A 109 10.47 -16.64 -4.83
CA GLN A 109 9.55 -17.58 -5.45
C GLN A 109 8.29 -17.90 -4.60
N GLU A 110 7.94 -17.06 -3.63
CA GLU A 110 6.63 -17.24 -2.99
C GLU A 110 5.54 -17.08 -4.04
N GLU A 111 4.74 -18.12 -4.20
CA GLU A 111 3.66 -18.15 -5.16
C GLU A 111 2.58 -17.14 -4.74
N PHE A 112 2.51 -16.03 -5.46
CA PHE A 112 1.47 -15.03 -5.23
C PHE A 112 0.13 -15.61 -5.64
N THR A 113 -0.74 -15.85 -4.66
CA THR A 113 -2.04 -16.49 -4.87
C THR A 113 -3.11 -15.48 -5.31
N ASP A 114 -4.17 -15.96 -5.96
CA ASP A 114 -5.31 -15.14 -6.32
C ASP A 114 -5.95 -14.50 -5.08
N ALA A 115 -6.02 -15.20 -3.93
CA ALA A 115 -6.52 -14.64 -2.67
C ALA A 115 -5.69 -13.45 -2.18
N MET A 116 -4.36 -13.48 -2.34
CA MET A 116 -3.51 -12.32 -2.05
C MET A 116 -3.80 -11.16 -3.00
N GLY A 117 -4.02 -11.46 -4.27
CA GLY A 117 -4.40 -10.48 -5.27
C GLY A 117 -5.76 -9.84 -5.01
N ASP A 118 -6.73 -10.60 -4.58
CA ASP A 118 -8.06 -10.10 -4.21
C ASP A 118 -7.99 -9.21 -2.98
N THR A 119 -7.16 -9.55 -1.98
CA THR A 119 -6.88 -8.69 -0.83
C THR A 119 -6.26 -7.35 -1.25
N LEU A 120 -5.33 -7.37 -2.24
CA LEU A 120 -4.76 -6.16 -2.81
C LEU A 120 -5.83 -5.31 -3.53
N ALA A 121 -6.72 -5.97 -4.27
CA ALA A 121 -7.80 -5.32 -5.00
C ALA A 121 -8.80 -4.61 -4.06
N GLU A 122 -9.22 -5.30 -3.00
CA GLU A 122 -10.15 -4.75 -2.01
C GLU A 122 -9.56 -3.54 -1.25
N ALA A 123 -8.25 -3.50 -1.04
CA ALA A 123 -7.58 -2.36 -0.40
C ALA A 123 -7.68 -1.07 -1.24
N GLU A 124 -7.84 -1.17 -2.56
CA GLU A 124 -8.00 -0.02 -3.47
C GLU A 124 -9.48 0.27 -3.81
N ALA A 125 -10.37 -0.70 -3.60
CA ALA A 125 -11.79 -0.53 -3.91
C ALA A 125 -12.54 0.13 -2.76
N ALA A 126 -12.95 1.39 -2.94
CA ALA A 126 -14.10 1.93 -2.23
C ALA A 126 -15.34 1.56 -3.06
N PRO A 127 -16.25 0.70 -2.57
CA PRO A 127 -17.36 0.14 -3.38
C PRO A 127 -18.27 1.20 -3.99
N GLU A 128 -18.42 2.34 -3.30
CA GLU A 128 -19.33 3.42 -3.71
C GLU A 128 -18.80 4.25 -4.90
N THR A 129 -17.49 4.23 -5.12
CA THR A 129 -16.87 5.05 -6.18
C THR A 129 -17.12 4.47 -7.57
N TRP A 130 -17.20 3.14 -7.70
CA TRP A 130 -17.30 2.46 -9.01
C TRP A 130 -18.70 2.45 -9.60
N ALA A 131 -19.75 2.54 -8.77
CA ALA A 131 -21.15 2.49 -9.19
C ALA A 131 -21.57 3.68 -10.08
N ARG A 132 -20.79 4.74 -10.14
CA ARG A 132 -21.07 5.96 -10.94
C ARG A 132 -20.58 5.88 -12.37
N TYR A 133 -19.61 4.99 -12.66
CA TYR A 133 -18.98 4.93 -13.97
C TYR A 133 -19.65 3.91 -14.86
N THR A 134 -19.85 4.29 -16.12
CA THR A 134 -20.32 3.37 -17.15
C THR A 134 -19.19 2.41 -17.55
N LEU A 135 -19.56 1.30 -18.16
CA LEU A 135 -18.59 0.35 -18.71
C LEU A 135 -17.67 1.03 -19.74
N GLU A 136 -18.22 1.97 -20.51
CA GLU A 136 -17.48 2.77 -21.50
C GLU A 136 -16.42 3.65 -20.84
N ASP A 137 -16.74 4.29 -19.69
CA ASP A 137 -15.78 5.12 -18.96
C ASP A 137 -14.59 4.30 -18.47
N VAL A 138 -14.89 3.11 -17.94
CA VAL A 138 -13.84 2.18 -17.49
C VAL A 138 -12.97 1.73 -18.66
N TRP A 139 -13.56 1.38 -19.79
CA TRP A 139 -12.82 0.98 -20.99
C TRP A 139 -11.88 2.06 -21.49
N GLN A 140 -12.37 3.27 -21.61
CA GLN A 140 -11.55 4.40 -22.05
C GLN A 140 -10.43 4.73 -21.05
N ALA A 141 -10.66 4.52 -19.77
CA ALA A 141 -9.62 4.66 -18.76
C ALA A 141 -8.57 3.53 -18.85
N VAL A 142 -8.98 2.29 -19.14
CA VAL A 142 -8.08 1.16 -19.36
C VAL A 142 -7.17 1.42 -20.56
N GLU A 143 -7.69 1.99 -21.65
CA GLU A 143 -6.88 2.31 -22.83
C GLU A 143 -5.82 3.40 -22.57
N GLN A 144 -5.99 4.23 -21.55
CA GLN A 144 -5.02 5.23 -21.13
C GLN A 144 -3.92 4.68 -20.19
N LEU A 145 -4.04 3.43 -19.73
CA LEU A 145 -3.01 2.82 -18.91
C LEU A 145 -1.73 2.57 -19.71
N PRO A 146 -0.55 2.63 -19.05
CA PRO A 146 0.69 2.09 -19.61
C PRO A 146 0.50 0.66 -20.14
N PRO A 147 1.15 0.27 -21.24
CA PRO A 147 0.94 -1.03 -21.89
C PRO A 147 1.07 -2.22 -20.94
N GLU A 148 2.07 -2.23 -20.08
CA GLU A 148 2.34 -3.30 -19.12
C GLU A 148 1.27 -3.41 -18.01
N LEU A 149 0.57 -2.34 -17.71
CA LEU A 149 -0.55 -2.32 -16.74
C LEU A 149 -1.85 -2.72 -17.42
N ARG A 150 -2.07 -2.23 -18.64
CA ARG A 150 -3.26 -2.55 -19.46
C ARG A 150 -3.33 -4.04 -19.74
N GLU A 151 -2.21 -4.65 -20.10
CA GLU A 151 -2.13 -6.07 -20.44
C GLU A 151 -2.53 -6.97 -19.26
N VAL A 152 -2.03 -6.72 -18.05
CA VAL A 152 -2.41 -7.51 -16.88
C VAL A 152 -3.87 -7.32 -16.48
N VAL A 153 -4.44 -6.12 -16.66
CA VAL A 153 -5.89 -5.87 -16.44
C VAL A 153 -6.72 -6.68 -17.43
N ARG A 154 -6.38 -6.64 -18.71
CA ARG A 154 -7.12 -7.41 -19.74
C ARG A 154 -7.10 -8.90 -19.42
N MET A 155 -5.93 -9.47 -19.13
CA MET A 155 -5.81 -10.90 -18.81
C MET A 155 -6.58 -11.28 -17.54
N LYS A 156 -6.53 -10.46 -16.48
CA LYS A 156 -7.21 -10.77 -15.22
C LYS A 156 -8.72 -10.58 -15.32
N ASP A 157 -9.16 -9.40 -15.74
CA ASP A 157 -10.56 -8.99 -15.58
C ASP A 157 -11.44 -9.44 -16.78
N MET A 158 -10.87 -9.56 -18.00
CA MET A 158 -11.59 -10.00 -19.19
C MET A 158 -11.39 -11.48 -19.49
N GLU A 159 -10.13 -11.94 -19.47
CA GLU A 159 -9.79 -13.32 -19.80
C GLU A 159 -9.88 -14.26 -18.58
N ARG A 160 -10.16 -13.68 -17.37
CA ARG A 160 -10.35 -14.41 -16.11
C ARG A 160 -9.16 -15.31 -15.73
N GLN A 161 -7.94 -14.97 -16.20
CA GLN A 161 -6.74 -15.73 -15.89
C GLN A 161 -6.32 -15.56 -14.43
N SER A 162 -5.75 -16.60 -13.84
CA SER A 162 -5.10 -16.53 -12.53
C SER A 162 -3.79 -15.75 -12.60
N TYR A 163 -3.30 -15.27 -11.45
CA TYR A 163 -2.00 -14.57 -11.38
C TYR A 163 -0.84 -15.44 -11.87
N ALA A 164 -0.91 -16.76 -11.59
CA ALA A 164 0.09 -17.72 -12.06
C ALA A 164 0.07 -17.90 -13.59
N GLU A 165 -1.11 -17.96 -14.21
CA GLU A 165 -1.25 -18.05 -15.67
C GLU A 165 -0.76 -16.78 -16.37
N ILE A 166 -1.14 -15.60 -15.86
CA ILE A 166 -0.65 -14.31 -16.35
C ILE A 166 0.88 -14.24 -16.23
N GLY A 167 1.42 -14.64 -15.06
CA GLY A 167 2.85 -14.66 -14.83
C GLY A 167 3.61 -15.53 -15.81
N ARG A 168 3.12 -16.74 -16.06
CA ARG A 168 3.71 -17.67 -17.05
C ARG A 168 3.64 -17.08 -18.47
N ARG A 169 2.51 -16.48 -18.85
CA ARG A 169 2.29 -15.93 -20.20
C ARG A 169 3.18 -14.70 -20.46
N LEU A 170 3.41 -13.87 -19.44
CA LEU A 170 4.23 -12.65 -19.55
C LEU A 170 5.71 -12.90 -19.19
N GLY A 171 6.08 -14.08 -18.72
CA GLY A 171 7.43 -14.36 -18.25
C GLY A 171 7.85 -13.56 -17.00
N ILE A 172 6.89 -13.26 -16.12
CA ILE A 172 7.12 -12.49 -14.89
C ILE A 172 6.60 -13.23 -13.66
N PRO A 173 7.16 -13.02 -12.47
CA PRO A 173 6.65 -13.59 -11.24
C PRO A 173 5.20 -13.19 -10.98
N SER A 174 4.38 -14.09 -10.40
CA SER A 174 2.98 -13.82 -10.03
C SER A 174 2.85 -12.61 -9.09
N MET A 175 3.82 -12.40 -8.18
CA MET A 175 3.91 -11.19 -7.35
C MET A 175 4.03 -9.92 -8.19
N THR A 176 4.77 -9.95 -9.30
CA THR A 176 4.90 -8.81 -10.21
C THR A 176 3.57 -8.53 -10.91
N VAL A 177 2.81 -9.58 -11.26
CA VAL A 177 1.44 -9.44 -11.80
C VAL A 177 0.55 -8.72 -10.78
N GLY A 178 0.55 -9.17 -9.52
CA GLY A 178 -0.21 -8.54 -8.44
C GLY A 178 0.16 -7.07 -8.25
N THR A 179 1.45 -6.75 -8.23
CA THR A 179 1.93 -5.36 -8.11
C THR A 179 1.52 -4.50 -9.30
N ARG A 180 1.54 -5.05 -10.54
CA ARG A 180 1.07 -4.34 -11.73
C ARG A 180 -0.43 -4.09 -11.68
N LEU A 181 -1.23 -5.08 -11.29
CA LEU A 181 -2.68 -4.92 -11.11
C LEU A 181 -3.02 -3.87 -10.05
N PHE A 182 -2.34 -3.89 -8.92
CA PHE A 182 -2.50 -2.87 -7.88
C PHE A 182 -2.23 -1.46 -8.42
N ARG A 183 -1.12 -1.27 -9.15
CA ARG A 183 -0.79 0.02 -9.78
C ARG A 183 -1.80 0.41 -10.85
N ALA A 184 -2.27 -0.56 -11.63
CA ALA A 184 -3.27 -0.34 -12.67
C ALA A 184 -4.57 0.17 -12.08
N ARG A 185 -5.09 -0.48 -11.02
CA ARG A 185 -6.33 -0.06 -10.35
C ARG A 185 -6.21 1.32 -9.73
N LYS A 186 -5.07 1.61 -9.09
CA LYS A 186 -4.81 2.97 -8.59
C LYS A 186 -4.84 4.00 -9.71
N LYS A 187 -4.19 3.71 -10.84
CA LYS A 187 -4.15 4.63 -11.98
C LYS A 187 -5.52 4.79 -12.64
N LEU A 188 -6.30 3.71 -12.74
CA LEU A 188 -7.69 3.76 -13.22
C LEU A 188 -8.55 4.68 -12.36
N LYS A 189 -8.44 4.56 -11.03
CA LYS A 189 -9.15 5.45 -10.11
C LYS A 189 -8.79 6.92 -10.34
N GLU A 190 -7.50 7.24 -10.48
CA GLU A 190 -7.05 8.59 -10.79
C GLU A 190 -7.64 9.12 -12.10
N LEU A 191 -7.63 8.29 -13.16
CA LEU A 191 -8.15 8.65 -14.47
C LEU A 191 -9.67 8.89 -14.46
N LEU A 192 -10.42 8.05 -13.74
CA LEU A 192 -11.87 8.17 -13.64
C LEU A 192 -12.26 9.41 -12.82
N LEU A 193 -11.60 9.68 -11.71
CA LEU A 193 -11.84 10.88 -10.90
C LEU A 193 -11.47 12.17 -11.65
N ALA A 194 -10.41 12.17 -12.44
CA ALA A 194 -10.01 13.33 -13.25
C ALA A 194 -11.08 13.69 -14.30
N ARG A 195 -11.82 12.72 -14.81
CA ARG A 195 -12.94 12.94 -15.76
C ARG A 195 -14.14 13.63 -15.11
N GLU A 196 -14.44 13.30 -13.87
CA GLU A 196 -15.54 13.99 -13.14
C GLU A 196 -15.25 15.49 -13.00
N GLY A 197 -13.98 15.86 -12.74
CA GLY A 197 -13.57 17.27 -12.63
C GLY A 197 -13.68 18.05 -13.96
N THR A 198 -13.65 17.36 -15.12
CA THR A 198 -13.79 18.00 -16.44
C THR A 198 -15.23 18.01 -16.95
N ALA A 199 -16.08 17.10 -16.47
CA ALA A 199 -17.50 17.05 -16.86
C ALA A 199 -18.39 18.02 -16.05
N GLY A 200 -17.88 18.61 -14.97
CA GLY A 200 -18.58 19.56 -14.09
C GLY A 200 -18.31 21.04 -14.38
N GLY A 201 -17.84 21.40 -15.56
CA GLY A 201 -17.73 22.79 -15.98
C GLY A 201 -19.12 23.40 -16.24
N PRO A 202 -19.40 24.66 -15.80
CA PRO A 202 -20.72 25.24 -15.86
C PRO A 202 -21.16 25.47 -17.30
N ALA A 203 -22.38 25.02 -17.56
CA ALA A 203 -23.17 25.50 -18.72
C ALA A 203 -23.78 26.86 -18.39
#